data_2a9da90f2a6e3d678bad729357f63c9b
#
_entry.id   2a9da90f2a6e3d678bad729357f63c9b
#
_cell.length_a   1.000
_cell.length_b   1.000
_cell.length_c   1.000
_cell.angle_alpha   90.00
_cell.angle_beta   90.00
_cell.angle_gamma   90.00
#
_symmetry.space_group_name_H-M   'P 1'
#
loop_
_entity.id
_entity.type
_entity.pdbx_description
1 polymer ?
#
loop_
_entity_poly.entity_id
_entity_poly.type
_entity_poly.pdbx_seq_one_letter_code
_entity_poly.pdbx_strand_id
1 'polypeptide(L)'
;MSSPSRASGSPWDRARLHVVTGKGGTGKSTVAAALALALASRGKDVLLCEVEARQGIAQLFDVAPLPYEERRIVAGPDGSGDVYALAIDIESALLEYLQMYYRLGRAGKALDRFGVIDFATTIAPGVRDVLLTGKIYEVVHRNKRSKNARTYDAVVLDAPPTGRIAQFLNVNGELAGLAKVGPIRNQADNVMTLLQSGLTAVHLVTVLEDMPVQETADGIVELRAARLPVGGVIVNLARRPELDDEERDLAMAGALDGQVLRSDLERAGLKVPQTLVDGLLDEAVEHSERRALEDEQRGRIEGLDVPTFELPRLADGIDLGSLYELAAGLRDQGIV
;
A
#
# COMPACT_ATOMS: atom_id res chain seq x y z
N MET A 1 -24.30 -25.01 -18.92
CA MET A 1 -23.56 -23.72 -19.11
C MET A 1 -24.35 -22.65 -18.38
N SER A 2 -24.06 -22.46 -17.11
CA SER A 2 -24.66 -21.42 -16.28
C SER A 2 -23.67 -20.26 -16.24
N SER A 3 -24.08 -19.11 -16.77
CA SER A 3 -23.33 -17.85 -16.69
C SER A 3 -23.08 -17.53 -15.21
N PRO A 4 -21.85 -17.16 -14.81
CA PRO A 4 -21.65 -16.67 -13.46
C PRO A 4 -22.40 -15.36 -13.31
N SER A 5 -23.31 -15.33 -12.34
CA SER A 5 -24.00 -14.16 -11.82
C SER A 5 -22.95 -13.05 -11.60
N ARG A 6 -23.17 -11.87 -12.21
CA ARG A 6 -22.52 -10.62 -11.82
C ARG A 6 -22.90 -10.36 -10.36
N ALA A 7 -22.13 -10.88 -9.45
CA ALA A 7 -22.26 -10.63 -8.03
C ALA A 7 -21.54 -9.36 -7.65
N SER A 8 -22.28 -8.51 -6.96
CA SER A 8 -21.90 -7.53 -5.93
C SER A 8 -20.53 -6.86 -6.10
N GLY A 9 -20.56 -5.54 -6.13
CA GLY A 9 -19.36 -4.68 -6.08
C GLY A 9 -18.33 -5.12 -5.03
N SER A 10 -17.10 -4.68 -5.21
CA SER A 10 -16.00 -4.96 -4.27
C SER A 10 -16.47 -4.74 -2.83
N PRO A 11 -16.10 -5.61 -1.87
CA PRO A 11 -16.43 -5.41 -0.46
C PRO A 11 -16.00 -4.03 0.06
N TRP A 12 -15.12 -3.35 -0.70
CA TRP A 12 -14.60 -2.01 -0.37
C TRP A 12 -15.18 -0.87 -1.20
N ASP A 13 -16.23 -1.09 -1.99
CA ASP A 13 -16.88 -0.01 -2.78
C ASP A 13 -17.29 1.18 -1.92
N ARG A 14 -17.57 0.95 -0.62
CA ARG A 14 -17.90 1.99 0.35
C ARG A 14 -16.68 2.59 1.04
N ALA A 15 -15.51 1.98 0.91
CA ALA A 15 -14.31 2.47 1.57
C ALA A 15 -13.89 3.81 0.96
N ARG A 16 -13.66 4.78 1.84
CA ARG A 16 -13.12 6.09 1.51
C ARG A 16 -11.67 6.24 1.94
N LEU A 17 -11.22 5.41 2.88
CA LEU A 17 -9.86 5.35 3.36
C LEU A 17 -9.30 3.95 3.10
N HIS A 18 -8.29 3.89 2.26
CA HIS A 18 -7.51 2.69 1.99
C HIS A 18 -6.13 2.87 2.64
N VAL A 19 -5.83 2.07 3.63
CA VAL A 19 -4.52 2.07 4.32
C VAL A 19 -3.68 0.94 3.74
N VAL A 20 -2.51 1.27 3.20
CA VAL A 20 -1.59 0.28 2.62
C VAL A 20 -0.40 0.15 3.55
N THR A 21 -0.21 -1.03 4.12
CA THR A 21 0.89 -1.38 5.02
C THR A 21 1.55 -2.68 4.59
N GLY A 22 2.64 -3.08 5.23
CA GLY A 22 3.39 -4.30 4.92
C GLY A 22 4.81 -4.19 5.47
N LYS A 23 5.57 -5.27 5.45
CA LYS A 23 6.97 -5.27 5.86
C LYS A 23 7.80 -4.25 5.07
N GLY A 24 8.90 -3.77 5.67
CA GLY A 24 9.87 -2.93 4.94
C GLY A 24 10.43 -3.66 3.72
N GLY A 25 10.41 -2.99 2.55
CA GLY A 25 10.93 -3.57 1.31
C GLY A 25 9.91 -4.34 0.46
N THR A 26 8.67 -4.58 0.92
CA THR A 26 7.64 -5.29 0.13
C THR A 26 7.01 -4.48 -0.99
N GLY A 27 7.39 -3.20 -1.17
CA GLY A 27 6.84 -2.33 -2.22
C GLY A 27 5.53 -1.63 -1.85
N LYS A 28 5.27 -1.35 -0.57
CA LYS A 28 4.07 -0.65 -0.09
C LYS A 28 3.73 0.60 -0.88
N SER A 29 4.71 1.51 -1.06
CA SER A 29 4.50 2.78 -1.78
C SER A 29 4.10 2.56 -3.23
N THR A 30 4.70 1.57 -3.91
CA THR A 30 4.34 1.16 -5.27
C THR A 30 2.90 0.64 -5.32
N VAL A 31 2.51 -0.21 -4.38
CA VAL A 31 1.15 -0.76 -4.29
C VAL A 31 0.14 0.34 -3.94
N ALA A 32 0.48 1.27 -3.04
CA ALA A 32 -0.37 2.41 -2.71
C ALA A 32 -0.58 3.31 -3.94
N ALA A 33 0.47 3.58 -4.72
CA ALA A 33 0.40 4.32 -5.97
C ALA A 33 -0.46 3.61 -7.02
N ALA A 34 -0.26 2.30 -7.22
CA ALA A 34 -1.06 1.49 -8.14
C ALA A 34 -2.54 1.45 -7.73
N LEU A 35 -2.84 1.32 -6.43
CA LEU A 35 -4.20 1.35 -5.91
C LEU A 35 -4.87 2.72 -6.14
N ALA A 36 -4.14 3.81 -5.92
CA ALA A 36 -4.65 5.16 -6.20
C ALA A 36 -5.02 5.33 -7.69
N LEU A 37 -4.17 4.85 -8.60
CA LEU A 37 -4.44 4.86 -10.04
C LEU A 37 -5.61 3.95 -10.42
N ALA A 38 -5.73 2.77 -9.80
CA ALA A 38 -6.85 1.86 -10.01
C ALA A 38 -8.18 2.50 -9.61
N LEU A 39 -8.24 3.16 -8.45
CA LEU A 39 -9.41 3.91 -8.00
C LEU A 39 -9.74 5.09 -8.93
N ALA A 40 -8.72 5.84 -9.37
CA ALA A 40 -8.90 6.96 -10.29
C ALA A 40 -9.42 6.51 -11.66
N SER A 41 -8.98 5.35 -12.16
CA SER A 41 -9.48 4.77 -13.42
C SER A 41 -10.99 4.44 -13.39
N ARG A 42 -11.59 4.40 -12.20
CA ARG A 42 -13.04 4.21 -11.98
C ARG A 42 -13.79 5.53 -11.81
N GLY A 43 -13.16 6.65 -12.11
CA GLY A 43 -13.76 7.99 -12.03
C GLY A 43 -13.71 8.65 -10.66
N LYS A 44 -12.93 8.10 -9.70
CA LYS A 44 -12.79 8.68 -8.36
C LYS A 44 -11.66 9.70 -8.33
N ASP A 45 -11.89 10.89 -7.77
CA ASP A 45 -10.80 11.78 -7.36
C ASP A 45 -10.12 11.22 -6.11
N VAL A 46 -8.83 10.96 -6.21
CA VAL A 46 -8.06 10.23 -5.17
C VAL A 46 -6.98 11.11 -4.59
N LEU A 47 -6.83 11.10 -3.25
CA LEU A 47 -5.67 11.64 -2.56
C LEU A 47 -4.77 10.52 -2.06
N LEU A 48 -3.53 10.49 -2.55
CA LEU A 48 -2.47 9.59 -2.09
C LEU A 48 -1.62 10.31 -1.04
N CYS A 49 -1.61 9.79 0.20
CA CYS A 49 -0.91 10.38 1.34
C CYS A 49 0.33 9.57 1.73
N GLU A 50 1.45 10.26 1.96
CA GLU A 50 2.69 9.71 2.51
C GLU A 50 2.94 10.28 3.91
N VAL A 51 3.24 9.41 4.89
CA VAL A 51 3.46 9.82 6.29
C VAL A 51 4.90 9.62 6.80
N GLU A 52 5.75 8.99 6.02
CA GLU A 52 7.15 8.71 6.42
C GLU A 52 8.18 9.73 5.89
N ALA A 53 7.74 10.78 5.21
CA ALA A 53 8.58 11.87 4.66
C ALA A 53 9.75 11.42 3.75
N ARG A 54 9.65 10.22 3.15
CA ARG A 54 10.70 9.64 2.29
C ARG A 54 10.63 10.12 0.84
N GLN A 55 9.58 10.86 0.49
CA GLN A 55 9.31 11.31 -0.88
C GLN A 55 9.23 10.16 -1.90
N GLY A 56 8.84 8.97 -1.46
CA GLY A 56 8.73 7.78 -2.30
C GLY A 56 7.67 7.95 -3.39
N ILE A 57 6.56 8.60 -3.07
CA ILE A 57 5.50 8.93 -4.03
C ILE A 57 6.03 9.89 -5.11
N ALA A 58 6.78 10.93 -4.73
CA ALA A 58 7.35 11.87 -5.70
C ALA A 58 8.30 11.16 -6.69
N GLN A 59 9.10 10.22 -6.21
CA GLN A 59 10.00 9.43 -7.05
C GLN A 59 9.25 8.49 -8.00
N LEU A 60 8.20 7.81 -7.51
CA LEU A 60 7.40 6.89 -8.32
C LEU A 60 6.66 7.58 -9.48
N PHE A 61 6.25 8.83 -9.30
CA PHE A 61 5.55 9.62 -10.32
C PHE A 61 6.45 10.58 -11.09
N ASP A 62 7.76 10.54 -10.85
CA ASP A 62 8.76 11.45 -11.45
C ASP A 62 8.34 12.92 -11.34
N VAL A 63 7.91 13.32 -10.14
CA VAL A 63 7.54 14.72 -9.83
C VAL A 63 8.48 15.32 -8.80
N ALA A 64 8.51 16.67 -8.76
CA ALA A 64 9.26 17.37 -7.73
C ALA A 64 8.81 16.97 -6.32
N PRO A 65 9.68 17.03 -5.30
CA PRO A 65 9.35 16.71 -3.93
C PRO A 65 8.03 17.34 -3.49
N LEU A 66 7.19 16.53 -2.83
CA LEU A 66 5.86 16.95 -2.41
C LEU A 66 5.97 17.87 -1.18
N PRO A 67 5.39 19.08 -1.24
CA PRO A 67 5.24 19.93 -0.06
C PRO A 67 4.08 19.43 0.80
N TYR A 68 3.89 20.03 1.98
CA TYR A 68 2.67 19.88 2.78
C TYR A 68 1.48 20.62 2.13
N GLU A 69 1.19 20.25 0.89
CA GLU A 69 0.12 20.81 0.07
C GLU A 69 -0.40 19.73 -0.89
N GLU A 70 -1.71 19.68 -1.06
CA GLU A 70 -2.35 18.74 -1.99
C GLU A 70 -2.02 19.11 -3.44
N ARG A 71 -1.16 18.33 -4.09
CA ARG A 71 -0.73 18.56 -5.46
C ARG A 71 -1.28 17.49 -6.40
N ARG A 72 -1.87 17.91 -7.52
CA ARG A 72 -2.24 16.96 -8.58
C ARG A 72 -0.97 16.40 -9.22
N ILE A 73 -0.81 15.08 -9.18
CA ILE A 73 0.33 14.35 -9.76
C ILE A 73 -0.04 13.61 -11.04
N VAL A 74 -1.32 13.23 -11.20
CA VAL A 74 -1.84 12.63 -12.43
C VAL A 74 -3.15 13.30 -12.77
N ALA A 75 -3.29 13.72 -14.02
CA ALA A 75 -4.57 14.12 -14.60
C ALA A 75 -5.20 12.88 -15.26
N GLY A 76 -6.38 12.49 -14.81
CA GLY A 76 -7.10 11.38 -15.41
C GLY A 76 -7.55 11.70 -16.84
N PRO A 77 -7.49 10.74 -17.78
CA PRO A 77 -8.15 10.89 -19.09
C PRO A 77 -9.66 11.02 -18.92
N ASP A 78 -10.36 11.42 -19.99
CA ASP A 78 -11.81 11.62 -19.98
C ASP A 78 -12.55 10.43 -19.36
N GLY A 79 -13.38 10.70 -18.35
CA GLY A 79 -14.13 9.70 -17.59
C GLY A 79 -13.38 9.06 -16.41
N SER A 80 -12.11 9.38 -16.21
CA SER A 80 -11.32 9.01 -15.03
C SER A 80 -11.23 10.17 -14.05
N GLY A 81 -10.94 9.89 -12.78
CA GLY A 81 -10.65 10.91 -11.78
C GLY A 81 -9.16 11.28 -11.77
N ASP A 82 -8.86 12.38 -11.12
CA ASP A 82 -7.48 12.85 -10.91
C ASP A 82 -6.84 12.16 -9.69
N VAL A 83 -5.50 12.01 -9.70
CA VAL A 83 -4.73 11.63 -8.52
C VAL A 83 -3.97 12.83 -8.00
N TYR A 84 -4.19 13.12 -6.72
CA TYR A 84 -3.48 14.12 -5.94
C TYR A 84 -2.56 13.44 -4.95
N ALA A 85 -1.47 14.09 -4.56
CA ALA A 85 -0.57 13.58 -3.54
C ALA A 85 -0.34 14.63 -2.44
N LEU A 86 -0.12 14.14 -1.22
CA LEU A 86 0.21 14.93 -0.04
C LEU A 86 1.28 14.20 0.78
N ALA A 87 2.45 14.83 0.95
CA ALA A 87 3.40 14.41 1.97
C ALA A 87 3.03 15.07 3.30
N ILE A 88 2.59 14.26 4.28
CA ILE A 88 2.19 14.79 5.59
C ILE A 88 3.43 14.98 6.45
N ASP A 89 3.79 16.23 6.66
CA ASP A 89 4.86 16.66 7.53
C ASP A 89 4.32 17.00 8.93
N ILE A 90 5.04 16.56 9.96
CA ILE A 90 4.59 16.64 11.36
C ILE A 90 4.53 18.08 11.86
N GLU A 91 5.53 18.89 11.51
CA GLU A 91 5.59 20.28 11.95
C GLU A 91 4.40 21.06 11.40
N SER A 92 4.15 20.89 10.10
CA SER A 92 3.03 21.51 9.40
C SER A 92 1.69 21.01 9.93
N ALA A 93 1.56 19.71 10.20
CA ALA A 93 0.36 19.10 10.77
C ALA A 93 0.10 19.63 12.20
N LEU A 94 1.15 19.82 13.01
CA LEU A 94 1.04 20.41 14.35
C LEU A 94 0.59 21.86 14.28
N LEU A 95 1.18 22.66 13.41
CA LEU A 95 0.81 24.06 13.23
C LEU A 95 -0.66 24.20 12.79
N GLU A 96 -1.09 23.38 11.82
CA GLU A 96 -2.49 23.33 11.38
C GLU A 96 -3.42 22.94 12.53
N TYR A 97 -3.05 21.92 13.31
CA TYR A 97 -3.81 21.48 14.49
C TYR A 97 -3.96 22.60 15.52
N LEU A 98 -2.86 23.27 15.86
CA LEU A 98 -2.87 24.37 16.82
C LEU A 98 -3.72 25.56 16.33
N GLN A 99 -3.67 25.88 15.03
CA GLN A 99 -4.51 26.94 14.44
C GLN A 99 -6.00 26.58 14.50
N MET A 100 -6.35 25.33 14.25
CA MET A 100 -7.74 24.85 14.21
C MET A 100 -8.40 24.85 15.60
N TYR A 101 -7.67 24.40 16.63
CA TYR A 101 -8.24 24.18 17.96
C TYR A 101 -7.96 25.29 18.95
N TYR A 102 -6.86 26.01 18.84
CA TYR A 102 -6.45 27.02 19.83
C TYR A 102 -6.58 28.47 19.34
N ARG A 103 -7.10 28.68 18.10
CA ARG A 103 -7.28 30.03 17.51
C ARG A 103 -6.06 30.92 17.74
N LEU A 104 -4.87 30.37 17.56
CA LEU A 104 -3.62 31.07 17.76
C LEU A 104 -3.44 32.10 16.62
N GLY A 105 -4.07 33.26 16.73
CA GLY A 105 -3.93 34.38 15.82
C GLY A 105 -2.46 34.79 15.62
N ARG A 106 -2.11 36.07 15.86
CA ARG A 106 -0.72 36.56 15.72
C ARG A 106 0.32 35.83 16.59
N ALA A 107 -0.08 35.13 17.65
CA ALA A 107 0.79 34.34 18.51
C ALA A 107 1.33 33.07 17.82
N GLY A 108 0.63 32.50 16.82
CA GLY A 108 1.11 31.35 16.04
C GLY A 108 2.43 31.62 15.31
N LYS A 109 2.59 32.85 14.78
CA LYS A 109 3.86 33.27 14.15
C LYS A 109 5.01 33.48 15.13
N ALA A 110 4.74 33.64 16.42
CA ALA A 110 5.76 33.73 17.45
C ALA A 110 6.20 32.33 17.94
N LEU A 111 5.28 31.36 17.92
CA LEU A 111 5.60 29.94 18.17
C LEU A 111 6.55 29.37 17.09
N ASP A 112 6.40 29.79 15.84
CA ASP A 112 7.32 29.44 14.72
C ASP A 112 8.80 29.79 15.02
N ARG A 113 9.05 30.74 15.92
CA ARG A 113 10.40 31.22 16.24
C ARG A 113 11.01 30.64 17.50
N PHE A 114 10.23 30.09 18.42
CA PHE A 114 10.68 29.72 19.77
C PHE A 114 10.37 28.25 20.13
N GLY A 115 10.88 27.30 19.35
CA GLY A 115 10.99 25.93 19.85
C GLY A 115 9.79 25.01 19.60
N VAL A 116 8.88 25.31 18.65
CA VAL A 116 7.92 24.32 18.16
C VAL A 116 8.64 23.15 17.53
N ILE A 117 9.78 23.41 16.86
CA ILE A 117 10.66 22.38 16.29
C ILE A 117 11.20 21.47 17.40
N ASP A 118 11.75 22.04 18.47
CA ASP A 118 12.25 21.24 19.61
C ASP A 118 11.12 20.52 20.36
N PHE A 119 9.95 21.14 20.45
CA PHE A 119 8.77 20.50 21.03
C PHE A 119 8.23 19.39 20.14
N ALA A 120 8.16 19.57 18.82
CA ALA A 120 7.71 18.54 17.87
C ALA A 120 8.68 17.35 17.79
N THR A 121 9.97 17.56 17.92
CA THR A 121 10.99 16.49 17.92
C THR A 121 11.08 15.75 19.26
N THR A 122 10.70 16.42 20.37
CA THR A 122 10.72 15.87 21.74
C THR A 122 9.37 15.27 22.15
N ILE A 123 8.32 15.49 21.34
CA ILE A 123 6.96 14.98 21.61
C ILE A 123 6.96 13.46 21.77
N ALA A 124 6.28 12.97 22.80
CA ALA A 124 6.04 11.56 23.05
C ALA A 124 5.60 10.82 21.76
N PRO A 125 6.12 9.63 21.47
CA PRO A 125 5.93 8.90 20.20
C PRO A 125 4.48 8.87 19.69
N GLY A 126 3.48 8.82 20.57
CA GLY A 126 2.07 8.77 20.19
C GLY A 126 1.50 10.08 19.63
N VAL A 127 2.05 11.25 19.95
CA VAL A 127 1.48 12.53 19.48
C VAL A 127 1.68 12.72 17.98
N ARG A 128 2.81 12.24 17.44
CA ARG A 128 3.05 12.20 16.01
C ARG A 128 1.92 11.47 15.28
N ASP A 129 1.60 10.28 15.73
CA ASP A 129 0.63 9.40 15.08
C ASP A 129 -0.80 9.98 15.20
N VAL A 130 -1.09 10.67 16.32
CA VAL A 130 -2.36 11.41 16.48
C VAL A 130 -2.51 12.55 15.48
N LEU A 131 -1.45 13.32 15.23
CA LEU A 131 -1.49 14.41 14.25
C LEU A 131 -1.68 13.89 12.84
N LEU A 132 -0.92 12.82 12.47
CA LEU A 132 -1.02 12.19 11.16
C LEU A 132 -2.41 11.60 10.91
N THR A 133 -2.95 10.83 11.85
CA THR A 133 -4.29 10.24 11.74
C THR A 133 -5.39 11.31 11.81
N GLY A 134 -5.18 12.38 12.57
CA GLY A 134 -6.07 13.54 12.61
C GLY A 134 -6.17 14.26 11.27
N LYS A 135 -5.05 14.41 10.55
CA LYS A 135 -5.03 14.99 9.19
C LYS A 135 -5.76 14.08 8.19
N ILE A 136 -5.52 12.78 8.25
CA ILE A 136 -6.25 11.81 7.41
C ILE A 136 -7.76 11.88 7.68
N TYR A 137 -8.18 11.92 8.95
CA TYR A 137 -9.57 12.07 9.31
C TYR A 137 -10.19 13.37 8.72
N GLU A 138 -9.49 14.50 8.83
CA GLU A 138 -9.93 15.79 8.28
C GLU A 138 -10.18 15.69 6.78
N VAL A 139 -9.24 15.13 6.01
CA VAL A 139 -9.36 14.98 4.57
C VAL A 139 -10.53 14.07 4.17
N VAL A 140 -10.68 12.92 4.83
CA VAL A 140 -11.76 11.95 4.53
C VAL A 140 -13.15 12.55 4.81
N HIS A 141 -13.30 13.37 5.86
CA HIS A 141 -14.57 13.97 6.28
C HIS A 141 -14.85 15.35 5.68
N ARG A 142 -13.91 15.87 4.92
CA ARG A 142 -14.08 17.15 4.24
C ARG A 142 -15.29 17.10 3.30
N ASN A 143 -16.13 18.10 3.35
CA ASN A 143 -17.32 18.20 2.51
C ASN A 143 -17.24 19.38 1.54
N LYS A 144 -18.06 19.36 0.48
CA LYS A 144 -18.10 20.41 -0.56
C LYS A 144 -18.46 21.81 -0.06
N ARG A 145 -18.88 21.96 1.21
CA ARG A 145 -19.19 23.29 1.82
C ARG A 145 -17.97 23.90 2.48
N SER A 146 -16.86 23.15 2.65
CA SER A 146 -15.60 23.70 3.16
C SER A 146 -15.03 24.66 2.13
N LYS A 147 -14.99 25.96 2.46
CA LYS A 147 -14.49 27.00 1.55
C LYS A 147 -13.02 26.73 1.20
N ASN A 148 -12.72 26.69 -0.08
CA ASN A 148 -11.37 26.52 -0.66
C ASN A 148 -10.66 25.18 -0.40
N ALA A 149 -11.35 24.14 0.06
CA ALA A 149 -10.74 22.83 0.25
C ALA A 149 -11.31 21.81 -0.75
N ARG A 150 -10.43 21.06 -1.41
CA ARG A 150 -10.82 19.98 -2.33
C ARG A 150 -11.37 18.79 -1.54
N THR A 151 -12.35 18.11 -2.12
CA THR A 151 -12.90 16.85 -1.57
C THR A 151 -12.48 15.70 -2.46
N TYR A 152 -12.26 14.54 -1.86
CA TYR A 152 -11.85 13.33 -2.54
C TYR A 152 -12.87 12.22 -2.35
N ASP A 153 -13.01 11.37 -3.37
CA ASP A 153 -13.88 10.19 -3.30
C ASP A 153 -13.20 9.06 -2.53
N ALA A 154 -11.86 8.99 -2.62
CA ALA A 154 -11.05 8.05 -1.86
C ALA A 154 -9.72 8.69 -1.41
N VAL A 155 -9.21 8.21 -0.28
CA VAL A 155 -7.88 8.54 0.25
C VAL A 155 -7.09 7.24 0.37
N VAL A 156 -5.90 7.20 -0.20
CA VAL A 156 -4.96 6.09 -0.07
C VAL A 156 -3.81 6.54 0.82
N LEU A 157 -3.57 5.83 1.89
CA LEU A 157 -2.51 6.12 2.85
C LEU A 157 -1.37 5.11 2.68
N ASP A 158 -0.20 5.57 2.24
CA ASP A 158 1.05 4.82 2.36
C ASP A 158 1.50 4.88 3.82
N ALA A 159 1.22 3.80 4.55
CA ALA A 159 1.28 3.74 6.00
C ALA A 159 2.62 3.15 6.51
N PRO A 160 2.92 3.32 7.81
CA PRO A 160 4.09 2.68 8.41
C PRO A 160 4.08 1.14 8.26
N PRO A 161 5.25 0.49 8.46
CA PRO A 161 5.36 -0.97 8.37
C PRO A 161 4.43 -1.72 9.32
N THR A 162 4.09 -2.97 8.99
CA THR A 162 3.15 -3.85 9.69
C THR A 162 3.39 -3.92 11.19
N GLY A 163 4.64 -4.04 11.63
CA GLY A 163 4.98 -4.08 13.07
C GLY A 163 4.66 -2.80 13.85
N ARG A 164 4.18 -1.73 13.18
CA ARG A 164 3.74 -0.48 13.81
C ARG A 164 2.32 -0.08 13.45
N ILE A 165 1.68 -0.78 12.50
CA ILE A 165 0.41 -0.31 11.93
C ILE A 165 -0.73 -0.32 12.95
N ALA A 166 -0.83 -1.37 13.75
CA ALA A 166 -1.86 -1.47 14.78
C ALA A 166 -1.70 -0.36 15.82
N GLN A 167 -0.48 -0.08 16.29
CA GLN A 167 -0.18 1.01 17.21
C GLN A 167 -0.47 2.38 16.59
N PHE A 168 -0.01 2.60 15.34
CA PHE A 168 -0.24 3.84 14.60
C PHE A 168 -1.72 4.16 14.44
N LEU A 169 -2.53 3.19 14.04
CA LEU A 169 -3.97 3.40 13.85
C LEU A 169 -4.75 3.44 15.17
N ASN A 170 -4.29 2.73 16.21
CA ASN A 170 -4.98 2.68 17.51
C ASN A 170 -4.54 3.77 18.50
N VAL A 171 -3.58 4.61 18.14
CA VAL A 171 -3.03 5.66 19.01
C VAL A 171 -4.12 6.58 19.58
N ASN A 172 -5.16 6.87 18.80
CA ASN A 172 -6.28 7.68 19.24
C ASN A 172 -7.14 6.96 20.29
N GLY A 173 -7.27 5.64 20.23
CA GLY A 173 -7.95 4.85 21.25
C GLY A 173 -7.21 4.90 22.60
N GLU A 174 -5.89 4.81 22.59
CA GLU A 174 -5.06 4.96 23.79
C GLU A 174 -5.16 6.37 24.37
N LEU A 175 -5.11 7.40 23.52
CA LEU A 175 -5.26 8.80 23.94
C LEU A 175 -6.65 9.07 24.53
N ALA A 176 -7.71 8.54 23.92
CA ALA A 176 -9.07 8.66 24.44
C ALA A 176 -9.22 8.04 25.84
N GLY A 177 -8.46 6.97 26.12
CA GLY A 177 -8.38 6.35 27.44
C GLY A 177 -7.70 7.23 28.50
N LEU A 178 -6.73 8.05 28.11
CA LEU A 178 -6.01 8.98 29.00
C LEU A 178 -6.72 10.31 29.20
N ALA A 179 -7.34 10.85 28.15
CA ALA A 179 -8.09 12.12 28.20
C ALA A 179 -9.52 11.87 28.68
N LYS A 180 -9.82 12.20 29.95
CA LYS A 180 -11.13 11.92 30.54
C LYS A 180 -12.28 12.74 29.93
N VAL A 181 -12.05 13.97 29.47
CA VAL A 181 -13.04 14.86 28.81
C VAL A 181 -12.32 15.91 27.94
N GLY A 182 -13.04 16.48 26.95
CA GLY A 182 -12.61 17.66 26.21
C GLY A 182 -12.49 17.46 24.70
N PRO A 183 -12.06 18.48 23.94
CA PRO A 183 -11.99 18.45 22.46
C PRO A 183 -11.07 17.36 21.92
N ILE A 184 -9.95 17.09 22.61
CA ILE A 184 -8.96 16.06 22.22
C ILE A 184 -9.59 14.67 22.26
N ARG A 185 -10.39 14.36 23.30
CA ARG A 185 -11.09 13.09 23.39
C ARG A 185 -12.10 12.93 22.27
N ASN A 186 -12.94 13.94 22.04
CA ASN A 186 -13.95 13.87 20.97
C ASN A 186 -13.30 13.67 19.59
N GLN A 187 -12.15 14.28 19.33
CA GLN A 187 -11.42 14.10 18.10
C GLN A 187 -10.87 12.67 18.00
N ALA A 188 -10.25 12.16 19.06
CA ALA A 188 -9.74 10.80 19.11
C ALA A 188 -10.86 9.77 18.87
N ASP A 189 -12.00 9.92 19.51
CA ASP A 189 -13.18 9.07 19.32
C ASP A 189 -13.70 9.12 17.87
N ASN A 190 -13.71 10.31 17.25
CA ASN A 190 -14.12 10.48 15.85
C ASN A 190 -13.15 9.78 14.87
N VAL A 191 -11.84 9.92 15.09
CA VAL A 191 -10.81 9.23 14.29
C VAL A 191 -10.98 7.71 14.42
N MET A 192 -11.14 7.20 15.64
CA MET A 192 -11.38 5.77 15.87
C MET A 192 -12.68 5.27 15.23
N THR A 193 -13.73 6.08 15.26
CA THR A 193 -15.00 5.76 14.59
C THR A 193 -14.80 5.58 13.07
N LEU A 194 -14.01 6.44 12.42
CA LEU A 194 -13.66 6.27 11.01
C LEU A 194 -12.85 5.00 10.80
N LEU A 195 -11.75 4.85 11.55
CA LEU A 195 -10.79 3.76 11.36
C LEU A 195 -11.42 2.38 11.59
N GLN A 196 -12.39 2.24 12.49
CA GLN A 196 -13.11 1.00 12.80
C GLN A 196 -14.39 0.81 11.96
N SER A 197 -14.70 1.73 11.06
CA SER A 197 -15.92 1.67 10.25
C SER A 197 -15.69 0.95 8.92
N GLY A 198 -16.77 0.59 8.22
CA GLY A 198 -16.72 0.09 6.84
C GLY A 198 -16.30 1.15 5.79
N LEU A 199 -15.96 2.38 6.22
CA LEU A 199 -15.35 3.40 5.36
C LEU A 199 -13.83 3.25 5.28
N THR A 200 -13.23 2.37 6.05
CA THR A 200 -11.78 2.09 6.07
C THR A 200 -11.52 0.66 5.62
N ALA A 201 -10.46 0.44 4.87
CA ALA A 201 -9.93 -0.86 4.52
C ALA A 201 -8.39 -0.84 4.68
N VAL A 202 -7.84 -1.77 5.48
CA VAL A 202 -6.40 -1.91 5.69
C VAL A 202 -5.88 -3.05 4.83
N HIS A 203 -5.06 -2.75 3.83
CA HIS A 203 -4.45 -3.71 2.92
C HIS A 203 -3.02 -4.01 3.35
N LEU A 204 -2.67 -5.29 3.43
CA LEU A 204 -1.34 -5.73 3.82
C LEU A 204 -0.57 -6.17 2.56
N VAL A 205 0.58 -5.54 2.33
CA VAL A 205 1.47 -5.88 1.21
C VAL A 205 2.53 -6.84 1.70
N THR A 206 2.65 -7.97 1.01
CA THR A 206 3.65 -9.00 1.29
C THR A 206 4.38 -9.42 0.02
N VAL A 207 5.44 -10.20 0.18
CA VAL A 207 6.09 -10.97 -0.87
C VAL A 207 6.12 -12.43 -0.43
N LEU A 208 6.27 -13.38 -1.37
CA LEU A 208 6.24 -14.82 -1.09
C LEU A 208 7.56 -15.30 -0.46
N GLU A 209 7.85 -14.76 0.72
CA GLU A 209 8.99 -15.12 1.57
C GLU A 209 8.49 -15.37 3.00
N ASP A 210 9.17 -16.23 3.75
CA ASP A 210 8.74 -16.69 5.07
C ASP A 210 8.45 -15.53 6.04
N MET A 211 9.42 -14.63 6.24
CA MET A 211 9.26 -13.52 7.19
C MET A 211 8.17 -12.52 6.82
N PRO A 212 8.06 -12.03 5.56
CA PRO A 212 6.96 -11.13 5.18
C PRO A 212 5.58 -11.77 5.32
N VAL A 213 5.44 -13.05 4.99
CA VAL A 213 4.17 -13.78 5.12
C VAL A 213 3.80 -13.96 6.60
N GLN A 214 4.78 -14.31 7.46
CA GLN A 214 4.55 -14.39 8.90
C GLN A 214 4.13 -13.03 9.49
N GLU A 215 4.85 -11.93 9.16
CA GLU A 215 4.48 -10.58 9.62
C GLU A 215 3.10 -10.15 9.12
N THR A 216 2.68 -10.62 7.93
CA THR A 216 1.35 -10.36 7.41
C THR A 216 0.29 -11.08 8.23
N ALA A 217 0.52 -12.35 8.56
CA ALA A 217 -0.40 -13.12 9.41
C ALA A 217 -0.53 -12.49 10.81
N ASP A 218 0.58 -12.13 11.44
CA ASP A 218 0.59 -11.48 12.75
C ASP A 218 -0.13 -10.12 12.70
N GLY A 219 0.13 -9.33 11.65
CA GLY A 219 -0.51 -8.04 11.43
C GLY A 219 -2.04 -8.15 11.26
N ILE A 220 -2.53 -9.19 10.60
CA ILE A 220 -3.99 -9.46 10.50
C ILE A 220 -4.58 -9.73 11.88
N VAL A 221 -3.89 -10.53 12.71
CA VAL A 221 -4.34 -10.82 14.09
C VAL A 221 -4.40 -9.53 14.91
N GLU A 222 -3.36 -8.69 14.84
CA GLU A 222 -3.30 -7.42 15.57
C GLU A 222 -4.39 -6.44 15.11
N LEU A 223 -4.60 -6.30 13.79
CA LEU A 223 -5.66 -5.44 13.24
C LEU A 223 -7.05 -5.90 13.70
N ARG A 224 -7.32 -7.20 13.66
CA ARG A 224 -8.59 -7.76 14.13
C ARG A 224 -8.79 -7.53 15.64
N ALA A 225 -7.73 -7.69 16.45
CA ALA A 225 -7.76 -7.40 17.88
C ALA A 225 -8.07 -5.92 18.17
N ALA A 226 -7.54 -5.00 17.35
CA ALA A 226 -7.83 -3.56 17.42
C ALA A 226 -9.19 -3.18 16.78
N ARG A 227 -9.95 -4.12 16.25
CA ARG A 227 -11.20 -3.93 15.49
C ARG A 227 -11.02 -3.07 14.24
N LEU A 228 -9.84 -3.13 13.63
CA LEU A 228 -9.57 -2.45 12.38
C LEU A 228 -9.93 -3.36 11.21
N PRO A 229 -10.65 -2.85 10.18
CA PRO A 229 -11.12 -3.68 9.09
C PRO A 229 -9.97 -4.07 8.16
N VAL A 230 -9.68 -5.38 8.09
CA VAL A 230 -8.74 -5.93 7.12
C VAL A 230 -9.38 -5.88 5.74
N GLY A 231 -8.73 -5.20 4.81
CA GLY A 231 -9.15 -5.10 3.41
C GLY A 231 -8.76 -6.35 2.62
N GLY A 232 -7.47 -6.63 2.52
CA GLY A 232 -6.96 -7.80 1.82
C GLY A 232 -5.45 -7.89 1.90
N VAL A 233 -4.91 -9.00 1.42
CA VAL A 233 -3.46 -9.18 1.23
C VAL A 233 -3.11 -8.94 -0.23
N ILE A 234 -2.09 -8.15 -0.48
CA ILE A 234 -1.55 -7.90 -1.82
C ILE A 234 -0.16 -8.53 -1.86
N VAL A 235 -0.05 -9.66 -2.55
CA VAL A 235 1.21 -10.32 -2.85
C VAL A 235 1.88 -9.54 -3.97
N ASN A 236 2.95 -8.84 -3.66
CA ASN A 236 3.70 -8.07 -4.63
C ASN A 236 4.92 -8.85 -5.12
N LEU A 237 5.46 -8.45 -6.28
CA LEU A 237 6.64 -9.06 -6.89
C LEU A 237 6.48 -10.56 -7.18
N ALA A 238 5.24 -11.02 -7.40
CA ALA A 238 4.99 -12.40 -7.78
C ALA A 238 5.66 -12.73 -9.11
N ARG A 239 6.42 -13.81 -9.16
CA ARG A 239 7.10 -14.25 -10.38
C ARG A 239 6.12 -14.98 -11.29
N ARG A 240 6.24 -14.76 -12.59
CA ARG A 240 5.52 -15.55 -13.58
C ARG A 240 6.13 -16.95 -13.61
N PRO A 241 5.32 -18.00 -13.78
CA PRO A 241 5.84 -19.33 -14.03
C PRO A 241 6.53 -19.32 -15.41
N GLU A 242 7.81 -19.66 -15.44
CA GLU A 242 8.60 -19.79 -16.69
C GLU A 242 8.62 -21.23 -17.18
N LEU A 243 8.45 -22.18 -16.27
CA LEU A 243 8.30 -23.60 -16.52
C LEU A 243 6.91 -24.05 -16.14
N ASP A 244 6.33 -24.98 -16.91
CA ASP A 244 5.10 -25.65 -16.52
C ASP A 244 5.33 -26.69 -15.40
N ASP A 245 4.29 -27.31 -14.89
CA ASP A 245 4.38 -28.22 -13.74
C ASP A 245 5.20 -29.47 -14.09
N GLU A 246 5.10 -30.01 -15.32
CA GLU A 246 5.86 -31.18 -15.78
C GLU A 246 7.35 -30.84 -15.93
N GLU A 247 7.66 -29.70 -16.52
CA GLU A 247 9.03 -29.19 -16.65
C GLU A 247 9.68 -28.93 -15.29
N ARG A 248 8.92 -28.39 -14.34
CA ARG A 248 9.37 -28.18 -12.96
C ARG A 248 9.70 -29.50 -12.26
N ASP A 249 8.83 -30.51 -12.39
CA ASP A 249 9.06 -31.82 -11.81
C ASP A 249 10.30 -32.49 -12.41
N LEU A 250 10.51 -32.38 -13.74
CA LEU A 250 11.70 -32.84 -14.41
C LEU A 250 12.96 -32.09 -13.98
N ALA A 251 12.87 -30.76 -13.79
CA ALA A 251 13.99 -29.96 -13.28
C ALA A 251 14.39 -30.39 -11.87
N MET A 252 13.42 -30.53 -10.97
CA MET A 252 13.65 -30.97 -9.58
C MET A 252 14.23 -32.40 -9.50
N ALA A 253 13.87 -33.27 -10.44
CA ALA A 253 14.42 -34.61 -10.55
C ALA A 253 15.79 -34.67 -11.22
N GLY A 254 16.32 -33.55 -11.78
CA GLY A 254 17.53 -33.51 -12.60
C GLY A 254 17.38 -34.29 -13.91
N ALA A 255 16.14 -34.40 -14.42
CA ALA A 255 15.77 -35.22 -15.57
C ALA A 255 15.47 -34.40 -16.84
N LEU A 256 15.71 -33.09 -16.83
CA LEU A 256 15.62 -32.26 -18.04
C LEU A 256 16.67 -32.71 -19.06
N ASP A 257 16.24 -32.90 -20.32
CA ASP A 257 17.13 -33.34 -21.39
C ASP A 257 17.93 -32.18 -22.00
N GLY A 258 19.20 -32.05 -21.58
CA GLY A 258 20.11 -31.04 -22.12
C GLY A 258 20.39 -31.15 -23.62
N GLN A 259 20.18 -32.35 -24.25
CA GLN A 259 20.32 -32.52 -25.70
C GLN A 259 19.15 -31.92 -26.47
N VAL A 260 17.92 -32.09 -25.95
CA VAL A 260 16.72 -31.45 -26.49
C VAL A 260 16.87 -29.94 -26.39
N LEU A 261 17.20 -29.41 -25.20
CA LEU A 261 17.43 -27.98 -24.96
C LEU A 261 18.47 -27.41 -25.93
N ARG A 262 19.61 -28.10 -26.13
CA ARG A 262 20.63 -27.71 -27.09
C ARG A 262 20.07 -27.61 -28.50
N SER A 263 19.37 -28.68 -28.95
CA SER A 263 18.80 -28.75 -30.31
C SER A 263 17.81 -27.61 -30.56
N ASP A 264 17.03 -27.26 -29.58
CA ASP A 264 16.03 -26.18 -29.67
C ASP A 264 16.69 -24.80 -29.79
N LEU A 265 17.72 -24.55 -28.97
CA LEU A 265 18.49 -23.30 -29.02
C LEU A 265 19.28 -23.18 -30.37
N GLU A 266 19.84 -24.28 -30.88
CA GLU A 266 20.52 -24.29 -32.18
C GLU A 266 19.54 -24.04 -33.33
N ARG A 267 18.31 -24.57 -33.27
CA ARG A 267 17.23 -24.28 -34.23
C ARG A 267 16.81 -22.81 -34.19
N ALA A 268 16.89 -22.18 -33.03
CA ALA A 268 16.66 -20.74 -32.86
C ALA A 268 17.85 -19.88 -33.37
N GLY A 269 18.92 -20.49 -33.88
CA GLY A 269 20.07 -19.80 -34.48
C GLY A 269 21.13 -19.36 -33.46
N LEU A 270 21.09 -19.88 -32.24
CA LEU A 270 22.09 -19.59 -31.20
C LEU A 270 23.31 -20.51 -31.31
N LYS A 271 24.47 -20.00 -30.88
CA LYS A 271 25.66 -20.83 -30.61
C LYS A 271 25.53 -21.37 -29.19
N VAL A 272 25.51 -22.71 -29.07
CA VAL A 272 25.19 -23.37 -27.78
C VAL A 272 26.42 -24.13 -27.25
N PRO A 273 27.36 -23.47 -26.54
CA PRO A 273 28.41 -24.16 -25.82
C PRO A 273 27.82 -25.00 -24.68
N GLN A 274 28.54 -26.08 -24.27
CA GLN A 274 28.08 -26.97 -23.20
C GLN A 274 27.80 -26.20 -21.91
N THR A 275 28.64 -25.22 -21.55
CA THR A 275 28.47 -24.38 -20.36
C THR A 275 27.19 -23.58 -20.34
N LEU A 276 26.61 -23.22 -21.50
CA LEU A 276 25.30 -22.56 -21.56
C LEU A 276 24.19 -23.56 -21.23
N VAL A 277 24.25 -24.77 -21.77
CA VAL A 277 23.27 -25.83 -21.49
C VAL A 277 23.29 -26.17 -19.99
N ASP A 278 24.50 -26.43 -19.45
CA ASP A 278 24.64 -26.75 -18.02
C ASP A 278 24.10 -25.62 -17.13
N GLY A 279 24.45 -24.37 -17.46
CA GLY A 279 23.96 -23.20 -16.71
C GLY A 279 22.43 -23.02 -16.75
N LEU A 280 21.79 -23.30 -17.91
CA LEU A 280 20.33 -23.25 -18.03
C LEU A 280 19.64 -24.38 -17.25
N LEU A 281 20.24 -25.56 -17.21
CA LEU A 281 19.73 -26.67 -16.41
C LEU A 281 19.84 -26.39 -14.93
N ASP A 282 20.95 -25.82 -14.47
CA ASP A 282 21.13 -25.39 -13.07
C ASP A 282 20.12 -24.30 -12.71
N GLU A 283 19.91 -23.30 -13.58
CA GLU A 283 18.92 -22.23 -13.37
C GLU A 283 17.49 -22.77 -13.31
N ALA A 284 17.15 -23.78 -14.13
CA ALA A 284 15.84 -24.42 -14.09
C ALA A 284 15.59 -25.12 -12.74
N VAL A 285 16.60 -25.77 -12.16
CA VAL A 285 16.50 -26.37 -10.81
C VAL A 285 16.29 -25.28 -9.75
N GLU A 286 17.16 -24.25 -9.73
CA GLU A 286 17.04 -23.14 -8.77
C GLU A 286 15.70 -22.42 -8.89
N HIS A 287 15.20 -22.22 -10.12
CA HIS A 287 13.88 -21.62 -10.35
C HIS A 287 12.77 -22.51 -9.76
N SER A 288 12.83 -23.81 -10.00
CA SER A 288 11.83 -24.77 -9.52
C SER A 288 11.80 -24.87 -7.99
N GLU A 289 12.97 -24.90 -7.34
CA GLU A 289 13.09 -24.88 -5.88
C GLU A 289 12.49 -23.60 -5.29
N ARG A 290 12.80 -22.46 -5.89
CA ARG A 290 12.26 -21.16 -5.45
C ARG A 290 10.74 -21.09 -5.62
N ARG A 291 10.22 -21.60 -6.73
CA ARG A 291 8.77 -21.68 -6.96
C ARG A 291 8.08 -22.57 -5.95
N ALA A 292 8.67 -23.68 -5.56
CA ALA A 292 8.11 -24.55 -4.52
C ALA A 292 7.98 -23.81 -3.17
N LEU A 293 9.00 -23.04 -2.80
CA LEU A 293 8.93 -22.18 -1.61
C LEU A 293 7.85 -21.08 -1.72
N GLU A 294 7.74 -20.42 -2.89
CA GLU A 294 6.70 -19.42 -3.14
C GLU A 294 5.29 -20.04 -3.06
N ASP A 295 5.10 -21.25 -3.58
CA ASP A 295 3.81 -21.96 -3.55
C ASP A 295 3.44 -22.37 -2.11
N GLU A 296 4.41 -22.75 -1.28
CA GLU A 296 4.19 -22.96 0.16
C GLU A 296 3.70 -21.67 0.85
N GLN A 297 4.38 -20.55 0.59
CA GLN A 297 3.98 -19.27 1.17
C GLN A 297 2.61 -18.80 0.67
N ARG A 298 2.27 -19.06 -0.60
CA ARG A 298 0.95 -18.78 -1.17
C ARG A 298 -0.14 -19.56 -0.43
N GLY A 299 0.08 -20.85 -0.19
CA GLY A 299 -0.83 -21.68 0.59
C GLY A 299 -1.04 -21.16 2.03
N ARG A 300 0.01 -20.62 2.67
CA ARG A 300 -0.13 -19.98 3.99
C ARG A 300 -1.00 -18.73 3.94
N ILE A 301 -0.84 -17.89 2.90
CA ILE A 301 -1.67 -16.68 2.72
C ILE A 301 -3.13 -17.05 2.47
N GLU A 302 -3.40 -18.03 1.63
CA GLU A 302 -4.76 -18.52 1.35
C GLU A 302 -5.46 -19.00 2.64
N GLY A 303 -4.70 -19.57 3.56
CA GLY A 303 -5.19 -19.99 4.87
C GLY A 303 -5.57 -18.86 5.84
N LEU A 304 -5.30 -17.58 5.52
CA LEU A 304 -5.62 -16.44 6.39
C LEU A 304 -7.08 -15.98 6.31
N ASP A 305 -7.86 -16.54 5.38
CA ASP A 305 -9.28 -16.20 5.16
C ASP A 305 -9.48 -14.67 4.98
N VAL A 306 -8.73 -14.10 4.05
CA VAL A 306 -8.82 -12.71 3.58
C VAL A 306 -8.71 -12.67 2.06
N PRO A 307 -9.36 -11.71 1.38
CA PRO A 307 -9.17 -11.53 -0.05
C PRO A 307 -7.69 -11.32 -0.38
N THR A 308 -7.21 -12.03 -1.42
CA THR A 308 -5.81 -11.98 -1.83
C THR A 308 -5.71 -11.56 -3.29
N PHE A 309 -4.76 -10.68 -3.59
CA PHE A 309 -4.46 -10.15 -4.91
C PHE A 309 -2.98 -10.31 -5.20
N GLU A 310 -2.61 -10.59 -6.44
CA GLU A 310 -1.21 -10.74 -6.83
C GLU A 310 -0.81 -9.67 -7.85
N LEU A 311 0.36 -9.07 -7.65
CA LEU A 311 0.99 -8.14 -8.58
C LEU A 311 2.30 -8.74 -9.08
N PRO A 312 2.53 -8.74 -10.39
CA PRO A 312 3.70 -9.35 -10.98
C PRO A 312 4.97 -8.55 -10.65
N ARG A 313 6.10 -9.27 -10.61
CA ARG A 313 7.41 -8.64 -10.69
C ARG A 313 7.62 -8.12 -12.11
N LEU A 314 7.90 -6.82 -12.23
CA LEU A 314 8.21 -6.18 -13.50
C LEU A 314 9.73 -6.17 -13.71
N ALA A 315 10.17 -6.46 -14.94
CA ALA A 315 11.59 -6.62 -15.25
C ALA A 315 12.35 -5.30 -15.32
N ASP A 316 11.70 -4.24 -15.84
CA ASP A 316 12.34 -2.98 -16.21
C ASP A 316 12.30 -1.91 -15.09
N GLY A 317 11.97 -2.32 -13.86
CA GLY A 317 11.80 -1.40 -12.75
C GLY A 317 10.40 -0.76 -12.71
N ILE A 318 10.25 0.28 -11.90
CA ILE A 318 8.96 0.96 -11.72
C ILE A 318 9.04 2.37 -12.27
N ASP A 319 8.25 2.63 -13.29
CA ASP A 319 7.95 3.94 -13.86
C ASP A 319 6.43 4.17 -13.88
N LEU A 320 5.98 5.28 -14.44
CA LEU A 320 4.55 5.59 -14.53
C LEU A 320 3.78 4.55 -15.38
N GLY A 321 4.36 4.03 -16.44
CA GLY A 321 3.76 2.98 -17.28
C GLY A 321 3.54 1.70 -16.49
N SER A 322 4.56 1.27 -15.77
CA SER A 322 4.53 0.12 -14.86
C SER A 322 3.47 0.29 -13.76
N LEU A 323 3.32 1.50 -13.20
CA LEU A 323 2.27 1.77 -12.20
C LEU A 323 0.87 1.60 -12.79
N TYR A 324 0.64 2.00 -14.04
CA TYR A 324 -0.65 1.75 -14.72
C TYR A 324 -0.88 0.26 -15.00
N GLU A 325 0.17 -0.51 -15.35
CA GLU A 325 0.06 -1.96 -15.50
C GLU A 325 -0.37 -2.62 -14.19
N LEU A 326 0.30 -2.28 -13.07
CA LEU A 326 -0.07 -2.77 -11.74
C LEU A 326 -1.48 -2.34 -11.33
N ALA A 327 -1.88 -1.11 -11.62
CA ALA A 327 -3.23 -0.61 -11.36
C ALA A 327 -4.30 -1.38 -12.14
N ALA A 328 -4.03 -1.70 -13.41
CA ALA A 328 -4.90 -2.55 -14.21
C ALA A 328 -5.03 -3.95 -13.62
N GLY A 329 -3.90 -4.56 -13.20
CA GLY A 329 -3.89 -5.85 -12.53
C GLY A 329 -4.74 -5.90 -11.26
N LEU A 330 -4.67 -4.85 -10.42
CA LEU A 330 -5.52 -4.74 -9.22
C LEU A 330 -7.01 -4.62 -9.58
N ARG A 331 -7.33 -3.80 -10.56
CA ARG A 331 -8.71 -3.60 -11.04
C ARG A 331 -9.29 -4.91 -11.61
N ASP A 332 -8.52 -5.61 -12.44
CA ASP A 332 -8.97 -6.82 -13.14
C ASP A 332 -9.20 -7.98 -12.15
N GLN A 333 -8.52 -7.97 -11.01
CA GLN A 333 -8.76 -8.86 -9.88
C GLN A 333 -9.91 -8.40 -8.96
N GLY A 334 -10.51 -7.24 -9.20
CA GLY A 334 -11.71 -6.76 -8.51
C GLY A 334 -11.42 -6.10 -7.15
N ILE A 335 -10.24 -5.54 -6.93
CA ILE A 335 -9.96 -4.78 -5.70
C ILE A 335 -10.72 -3.45 -5.68
N VAL A 336 -11.10 -2.93 -6.85
CA VAL A 336 -11.85 -1.68 -7.01
C VAL A 336 -12.97 -1.84 -8.04
#